data_641519afb40d0573d10cf22435bef6e3
#
_entry.id   641519afb40d0573d10cf22435bef6e3
#
_cell.length_a   1.000
_cell.length_b   1.000
_cell.length_c   1.000
_cell.angle_alpha   90.00
_cell.angle_beta   90.00
_cell.angle_gamma   90.00
#
_symmetry.space_group_name_H-M   'P 1'
#
loop_
_entity.id
_entity.type
_entity.pdbx_description
1 polymer ?
#
loop_
_entity_poly.entity_id
_entity_poly.type
_entity_poly.pdbx_seq_one_letter_code
_entity_poly.pdbx_strand_id
1 'polypeptide(L)'
;MTATPARVLCVVIFVFSISCSAYAQTSEGPTPPTPGATIQATPPEALKKLTARVTIVNAPVTVRDAEGAMIHSLDAQDFRVMDNGVPQKITHFEVGGDAISLVIVVETSSRIDPFVSQIRKTGILLAEQVMGPDAEAAVIGFDDSVNVLQGFTRSHDSIESAFRSLKTGYSGMHLFDAMDAGVEMLTGRRKPTAETPVPGRRVLLILSESLDKGSAAHLGEILRRAQLENITIFSVGLSTTRSELQSRPRENAPAPITPPGISSMPPPPGVPPTPGAGQPTGIDLIALGQVLIEQTKSAATKHSLEIGAAATGGAYYSTYRGRSIQSAVDEIGGELHAQYFISYTPPSSDDGSDFGYHEISISLVPEKAQGKKISTRPGYYIPAPASN
;
A
#
# COMPACT_ATOMS: atom_id res chain seq x y z
N MET A 1 37.13 -1.28 -60.94
CA MET A 1 36.69 -0.32 -61.93
C MET A 1 35.29 0.05 -61.56
N THR A 2 34.89 1.21 -61.16
CA THR A 2 35.29 2.61 -61.27
C THR A 2 34.69 3.41 -60.08
N ALA A 3 35.47 4.10 -59.47
CA ALA A 3 35.61 5.45 -58.94
C ALA A 3 34.36 6.29 -58.66
N THR A 4 34.32 6.79 -57.45
CA THR A 4 33.57 7.96 -56.89
C THR A 4 33.91 9.26 -57.65
N PRO A 5 33.10 10.31 -57.58
CA PRO A 5 33.67 11.47 -56.88
C PRO A 5 32.69 12.23 -55.92
N ALA A 6 33.33 12.85 -54.97
CA ALA A 6 32.84 13.81 -53.99
C ALA A 6 32.35 15.11 -54.64
N ARG A 7 31.31 15.73 -54.06
CA ARG A 7 30.95 17.13 -54.31
C ARG A 7 31.07 17.94 -53.03
N VAL A 8 32.04 18.87 -53.09
CA VAL A 8 32.27 19.98 -52.17
C VAL A 8 31.19 21.04 -52.39
N LEU A 9 30.54 21.49 -51.35
CA LEU A 9 29.62 22.62 -51.37
C LEU A 9 30.18 23.78 -50.55
N CYS A 10 30.63 24.84 -51.25
CA CYS A 10 31.05 26.12 -50.68
C CYS A 10 29.89 26.88 -50.10
N VAL A 11 29.99 27.31 -48.85
CA VAL A 11 29.06 28.28 -48.22
C VAL A 11 29.69 29.68 -48.38
N VAL A 12 28.98 30.55 -49.10
CA VAL A 12 29.30 31.99 -49.23
C VAL A 12 28.60 32.74 -48.13
N ILE A 13 29.37 33.40 -47.25
CA ILE A 13 28.86 34.28 -46.21
C ILE A 13 28.72 35.68 -46.82
N PHE A 14 27.49 36.23 -46.84
CA PHE A 14 27.19 37.60 -47.23
C PHE A 14 27.11 38.46 -45.98
N VAL A 15 28.08 39.35 -45.81
CA VAL A 15 28.07 40.36 -44.75
C VAL A 15 27.30 41.58 -45.27
N PHE A 16 26.19 41.93 -44.67
CA PHE A 16 25.43 43.12 -44.97
C PHE A 16 25.69 44.16 -43.89
N SER A 17 26.43 45.21 -44.22
CA SER A 17 26.66 46.36 -43.36
C SER A 17 25.53 47.36 -43.56
N ILE A 18 24.73 47.63 -42.53
CA ILE A 18 23.74 48.67 -42.50
C ILE A 18 24.29 49.85 -41.67
N SER A 19 24.61 50.96 -42.36
CA SER A 19 24.93 52.22 -41.74
C SER A 19 23.63 52.92 -41.32
N CYS A 20 23.44 53.19 -40.05
CA CYS A 20 22.30 53.98 -39.53
C CYS A 20 22.76 55.35 -39.13
N SER A 21 22.29 56.38 -39.87
CA SER A 21 22.53 57.79 -39.57
C SER A 21 21.63 58.27 -38.44
N ALA A 22 22.23 58.83 -37.40
CA ALA A 22 21.54 59.40 -36.29
C ALA A 22 20.99 60.79 -36.60
N TYR A 23 19.69 60.99 -36.50
CA TYR A 23 19.08 62.32 -36.40
C TYR A 23 18.91 62.63 -34.90
N ALA A 24 19.58 63.71 -34.47
CA ALA A 24 19.41 64.29 -33.17
C ALA A 24 18.13 65.16 -33.15
N GLN A 25 17.14 64.76 -32.39
CA GLN A 25 16.03 65.61 -31.98
C GLN A 25 16.21 66.00 -30.52
N THR A 26 16.45 67.24 -30.26
CA THR A 26 16.40 67.86 -28.93
C THR A 26 14.96 68.03 -28.53
N SER A 27 14.47 67.27 -27.55
CA SER A 27 13.26 67.54 -26.86
C SER A 27 13.59 67.84 -25.39
N GLU A 28 13.18 69.01 -24.95
CA GLU A 28 13.25 69.46 -23.54
C GLU A 28 12.54 68.43 -22.66
N GLY A 29 13.27 67.80 -21.77
CA GLY A 29 12.72 66.90 -20.78
C GLY A 29 12.17 67.63 -19.58
N PRO A 30 11.18 67.09 -18.89
CA PRO A 30 10.64 67.67 -17.66
C PRO A 30 11.68 67.65 -16.54
N THR A 31 11.68 68.70 -15.74
CA THR A 31 12.53 68.93 -14.57
C THR A 31 12.57 67.76 -13.61
N PRO A 32 13.73 67.42 -13.04
CA PRO A 32 13.84 66.34 -12.07
C PRO A 32 13.09 66.68 -10.78
N PRO A 33 12.37 65.73 -10.17
CA PRO A 33 11.72 65.95 -8.88
C PRO A 33 12.75 66.03 -7.75
N THR A 34 12.46 66.85 -6.79
CA THR A 34 13.21 67.15 -5.57
C THR A 34 13.59 65.88 -4.81
N PRO A 35 14.83 65.74 -4.31
CA PRO A 35 15.23 64.57 -3.52
C PRO A 35 14.65 64.69 -2.11
N GLY A 36 13.65 63.79 -1.81
CA GLY A 36 13.03 63.83 -0.49
C GLY A 36 11.85 62.87 -0.25
N ALA A 37 11.71 61.79 -0.99
CA ALA A 37 10.76 60.73 -0.60
C ALA A 37 11.41 59.38 -0.89
N THR A 38 12.04 58.82 0.13
CA THR A 38 12.43 57.40 0.13
C THR A 38 11.15 56.58 0.21
N ILE A 39 10.65 56.14 -0.95
CA ILE A 39 9.65 55.09 -0.98
C ILE A 39 10.41 53.83 -0.55
N GLN A 40 10.26 53.46 0.70
CA GLN A 40 10.61 52.10 1.14
C GLN A 40 9.70 51.18 0.33
N ALA A 41 10.27 50.57 -0.70
CA ALA A 41 9.66 49.41 -1.32
C ALA A 41 9.56 48.33 -0.23
N THR A 42 8.37 48.12 0.29
CA THR A 42 8.05 46.91 1.06
C THR A 42 8.49 45.73 0.22
N PRO A 43 9.39 44.83 0.72
CA PRO A 43 9.75 43.64 -0.02
C PRO A 43 8.45 42.92 -0.39
N PRO A 44 8.29 42.42 -1.60
CA PRO A 44 7.13 41.59 -1.92
C PRO A 44 7.14 40.47 -0.89
N GLU A 45 6.08 40.44 -0.09
CA GLU A 45 5.80 39.36 0.84
C GLU A 45 6.02 38.08 0.07
N ALA A 46 7.04 37.34 0.45
CA ALA A 46 7.36 36.09 -0.21
C ALA A 46 6.09 35.25 -0.19
N LEU A 47 5.48 35.10 -1.34
CA LEU A 47 4.36 34.18 -1.55
C LEU A 47 4.84 32.84 -0.99
N LYS A 48 4.48 32.53 0.26
CA LYS A 48 4.60 31.21 0.81
C LYS A 48 3.91 30.31 -0.22
N LYS A 49 4.68 29.59 -1.00
CA LYS A 49 4.16 28.50 -1.81
C LYS A 49 3.47 27.57 -0.82
N LEU A 50 2.18 27.74 -0.64
CA LEU A 50 1.31 26.75 -0.03
C LEU A 50 1.31 25.55 -0.98
N THR A 51 2.28 24.67 -0.81
CA THR A 51 2.20 23.32 -1.35
C THR A 51 1.17 22.59 -0.51
N ALA A 52 -0.10 22.76 -0.87
CA ALA A 52 -1.16 21.94 -0.30
C ALA A 52 -0.86 20.49 -0.72
N ARG A 53 -0.36 19.70 0.21
CA ARG A 53 -0.19 18.28 0.04
C ARG A 53 -1.57 17.66 0.18
N VAL A 54 -2.26 17.45 -0.94
CA VAL A 54 -3.52 16.72 -0.93
C VAL A 54 -3.19 15.26 -0.64
N THR A 55 -3.46 14.83 0.58
CA THR A 55 -3.36 13.42 0.96
C THR A 55 -4.61 12.71 0.48
N ILE A 56 -4.47 11.80 -0.46
CA ILE A 56 -5.57 10.90 -0.88
C ILE A 56 -5.43 9.62 -0.08
N VAL A 57 -6.48 9.27 0.64
CA VAL A 57 -6.56 8.01 1.39
C VAL A 57 -7.26 6.98 0.53
N ASN A 58 -6.61 5.84 0.32
CA ASN A 58 -7.16 4.72 -0.42
C ASN A 58 -7.48 3.59 0.56
N ALA A 59 -8.72 3.15 0.56
CA ALA A 59 -9.18 2.04 1.38
C ALA A 59 -9.65 0.89 0.48
N PRO A 60 -8.90 -0.22 0.43
CA PRO A 60 -9.39 -1.44 -0.18
C PRO A 60 -10.52 -2.02 0.69
N VAL A 61 -11.63 -2.39 0.07
CA VAL A 61 -12.81 -2.92 0.75
C VAL A 61 -13.27 -4.21 0.09
N THR A 62 -13.35 -5.27 0.87
CA THR A 62 -13.94 -6.54 0.44
C THR A 62 -15.29 -6.71 1.12
N VAL A 63 -16.32 -7.02 0.35
CA VAL A 63 -17.66 -7.31 0.86
C VAL A 63 -18.00 -8.75 0.54
N ARG A 64 -18.42 -9.52 1.57
CA ARG A 64 -18.81 -10.93 1.44
C ARG A 64 -20.23 -11.11 1.98
N ASP A 65 -20.97 -12.03 1.38
CA ASP A 65 -22.27 -12.48 1.91
C ASP A 65 -22.10 -13.41 3.12
N ALA A 66 -23.22 -13.93 3.61
CA ALA A 66 -23.24 -14.85 4.76
C ALA A 66 -22.55 -16.20 4.45
N GLU A 67 -22.55 -16.61 3.21
CA GLU A 67 -21.90 -17.83 2.68
C GLU A 67 -20.42 -17.64 2.42
N GLY A 68 -19.92 -16.37 2.46
CA GLY A 68 -18.54 -16.00 2.24
C GLY A 68 -18.19 -15.66 0.79
N ALA A 69 -19.17 -15.67 -0.12
CA ALA A 69 -18.97 -15.27 -1.51
C ALA A 69 -18.78 -13.74 -1.62
N MET A 70 -17.91 -13.32 -2.53
CA MET A 70 -17.63 -11.90 -2.73
C MET A 70 -18.76 -11.20 -3.49
N ILE A 71 -19.12 -10.02 -3.02
CA ILE A 71 -20.11 -9.15 -3.64
C ILE A 71 -19.38 -8.01 -4.34
N HIS A 72 -19.60 -7.86 -5.64
CA HIS A 72 -18.98 -6.85 -6.50
C HIS A 72 -20.01 -6.00 -7.26
N SER A 73 -21.27 -6.04 -6.84
CA SER A 73 -22.41 -5.33 -7.47
C SER A 73 -22.90 -4.13 -6.65
N LEU A 74 -22.04 -3.55 -5.79
CA LEU A 74 -22.36 -2.38 -4.98
C LEU A 74 -21.79 -1.12 -5.64
N ASP A 75 -22.49 -0.01 -5.46
CA ASP A 75 -22.10 1.31 -5.93
C ASP A 75 -21.54 2.18 -4.79
N ALA A 76 -20.87 3.28 -5.14
CA ALA A 76 -20.29 4.21 -4.15
C ALA A 76 -21.30 4.71 -3.11
N GLN A 77 -22.56 4.91 -3.52
CA GLN A 77 -23.64 5.36 -2.64
C GLN A 77 -24.07 4.33 -1.58
N ASP A 78 -23.73 3.05 -1.79
CA ASP A 78 -24.03 1.97 -0.84
C ASP A 78 -23.05 1.99 0.36
N PHE A 79 -21.96 2.76 0.28
CA PHE A 79 -20.93 2.83 1.30
C PHE A 79 -21.00 4.11 2.13
N ARG A 80 -20.66 3.99 3.40
CA ARG A 80 -20.42 5.09 4.34
C ARG A 80 -19.00 4.99 4.84
N VAL A 81 -18.23 6.06 4.69
CA VAL A 81 -16.83 6.17 5.13
C VAL A 81 -16.75 7.15 6.29
N MET A 82 -16.09 6.74 7.35
CA MET A 82 -15.80 7.59 8.52
C MET A 82 -14.29 7.61 8.75
N ASP A 83 -13.76 8.77 9.06
CA ASP A 83 -12.36 9.01 9.42
C ASP A 83 -12.34 9.65 10.80
N ASN A 84 -11.76 8.99 11.80
CA ASN A 84 -11.84 9.40 13.22
C ASN A 84 -13.27 9.72 13.66
N GLY A 85 -14.26 8.97 13.17
CA GLY A 85 -15.69 9.20 13.46
C GLY A 85 -16.35 10.33 12.65
N VAL A 86 -15.61 11.03 11.77
CA VAL A 86 -16.14 12.10 10.92
C VAL A 86 -16.52 11.53 9.53
N PRO A 87 -17.77 11.75 9.05
CA PRO A 87 -18.19 11.28 7.74
C PRO A 87 -17.36 11.87 6.62
N GLN A 88 -16.92 11.03 5.69
CA GLN A 88 -16.11 11.41 4.55
C GLN A 88 -16.88 11.23 3.23
N LYS A 89 -16.62 12.14 2.28
CA LYS A 89 -17.13 12.03 0.93
C LYS A 89 -16.20 11.17 0.08
N ILE A 90 -16.73 10.11 -0.51
CA ILE A 90 -16.01 9.29 -1.48
C ILE A 90 -15.71 10.17 -2.71
N THR A 91 -14.43 10.31 -3.05
CA THR A 91 -13.95 11.10 -4.19
C THR A 91 -13.65 10.23 -5.40
N HIS A 92 -13.30 8.97 -5.18
CA HIS A 92 -13.10 7.97 -6.22
C HIS A 92 -13.60 6.61 -5.75
N PHE A 93 -14.19 5.86 -6.67
CA PHE A 93 -14.73 4.53 -6.43
C PHE A 93 -14.49 3.67 -7.65
N GLU A 94 -13.88 2.51 -7.45
CA GLU A 94 -13.55 1.56 -8.50
C GLU A 94 -13.77 0.13 -7.98
N VAL A 95 -14.14 -0.79 -8.86
CA VAL A 95 -14.24 -2.22 -8.58
C VAL A 95 -13.14 -2.95 -9.34
N GLY A 96 -12.31 -3.67 -8.63
CA GLY A 96 -11.15 -4.31 -9.23
C GLY A 96 -10.07 -3.28 -9.56
N GLY A 97 -9.59 -3.26 -10.79
CA GLY A 97 -8.57 -2.35 -11.31
C GLY A 97 -7.37 -3.12 -11.88
N ASP A 98 -6.99 -2.76 -13.10
CA ASP A 98 -5.99 -3.52 -13.87
C ASP A 98 -4.55 -3.06 -13.59
N ALA A 99 -4.36 -1.83 -13.13
CA ALA A 99 -3.05 -1.24 -12.93
C ALA A 99 -2.44 -1.64 -11.57
N ILE A 100 -1.98 -2.88 -11.45
CA ILE A 100 -1.38 -3.42 -10.22
C ILE A 100 0.15 -3.49 -10.37
N SER A 101 0.89 -3.03 -9.33
CA SER A 101 2.28 -3.41 -9.11
C SER A 101 2.32 -4.43 -7.98
N LEU A 102 2.77 -5.64 -8.29
CA LEU A 102 2.79 -6.78 -7.39
C LEU A 102 4.23 -7.15 -7.03
N VAL A 103 4.55 -7.29 -5.74
CA VAL A 103 5.75 -7.98 -5.31
C VAL A 103 5.36 -9.27 -4.62
N ILE A 104 5.92 -10.38 -5.06
CA ILE A 104 5.68 -11.70 -4.52
C ILE A 104 6.89 -12.10 -3.69
N VAL A 105 6.71 -12.22 -2.39
CA VAL A 105 7.73 -12.67 -1.44
C VAL A 105 7.49 -14.14 -1.14
N VAL A 106 8.47 -14.97 -1.46
CA VAL A 106 8.38 -16.43 -1.30
C VAL A 106 9.47 -16.92 -0.36
N GLU A 107 9.07 -17.62 0.68
CA GLU A 107 10.02 -18.33 1.51
C GLU A 107 10.72 -19.42 0.69
N THR A 108 12.05 -19.47 0.80
CA THR A 108 12.91 -20.48 0.15
C THR A 108 13.73 -21.27 1.17
N SER A 109 13.39 -21.20 2.45
CA SER A 109 14.08 -21.98 3.48
C SER A 109 13.90 -23.47 3.28
N SER A 110 14.82 -24.28 3.82
CA SER A 110 14.71 -25.76 3.80
C SER A 110 13.46 -26.29 4.52
N ARG A 111 12.77 -25.47 5.26
CA ARG A 111 11.54 -25.83 5.99
C ARG A 111 10.36 -26.04 5.03
N ILE A 112 10.35 -25.27 3.93
CA ILE A 112 9.27 -25.34 2.94
C ILE A 112 9.50 -26.41 1.86
N ASP A 113 10.54 -27.26 1.97
CA ASP A 113 10.81 -28.36 1.02
C ASP A 113 9.56 -29.15 0.61
N PRO A 114 8.65 -29.50 1.52
CA PRO A 114 7.44 -30.23 1.18
C PRO A 114 6.50 -29.46 0.23
N PHE A 115 6.59 -28.12 0.20
CA PHE A 115 5.72 -27.25 -0.58
C PHE A 115 6.35 -26.74 -1.88
N VAL A 116 7.66 -26.87 -2.07
CA VAL A 116 8.39 -26.30 -3.22
C VAL A 116 7.78 -26.71 -4.55
N SER A 117 7.37 -27.97 -4.70
CA SER A 117 6.76 -28.43 -5.95
C SER A 117 5.39 -27.77 -6.20
N GLN A 118 4.63 -27.49 -5.15
CA GLN A 118 3.35 -26.78 -5.27
C GLN A 118 3.59 -25.29 -5.55
N ILE A 119 4.52 -24.66 -4.84
CA ILE A 119 4.89 -23.25 -5.03
C ILE A 119 5.37 -23.01 -6.48
N ARG A 120 6.20 -23.88 -7.03
CA ARG A 120 6.63 -23.79 -8.43
C ARG A 120 5.47 -23.82 -9.43
N LYS A 121 4.45 -24.64 -9.17
CA LYS A 121 3.24 -24.72 -10.00
C LYS A 121 2.35 -23.47 -9.84
N THR A 122 2.39 -22.85 -8.67
CA THR A 122 1.60 -21.66 -8.37
C THR A 122 2.05 -20.44 -9.18
N GLY A 123 3.31 -20.40 -9.65
CA GLY A 123 3.82 -19.32 -10.49
C GLY A 123 3.00 -19.08 -11.76
N ILE A 124 2.47 -20.15 -12.38
CA ILE A 124 1.59 -20.05 -13.56
C ILE A 124 0.30 -19.34 -13.17
N LEU A 125 -0.34 -19.80 -12.09
CA LEU A 125 -1.60 -19.22 -11.61
C LEU A 125 -1.45 -17.76 -11.20
N LEU A 126 -0.35 -17.42 -10.54
CA LEU A 126 -0.06 -16.03 -10.17
C LEU A 126 0.08 -15.13 -11.39
N ALA A 127 0.77 -15.62 -12.42
CA ALA A 127 0.92 -14.89 -13.67
C ALA A 127 -0.42 -14.73 -14.41
N GLU A 128 -1.25 -15.76 -14.46
CA GLU A 128 -2.51 -15.75 -15.22
C GLU A 128 -3.66 -15.07 -14.48
N GLN A 129 -3.79 -15.30 -13.16
CA GLN A 129 -4.98 -14.89 -12.41
C GLN A 129 -4.81 -13.60 -11.63
N VAL A 130 -3.57 -13.25 -11.23
CA VAL A 130 -3.30 -12.06 -10.42
C VAL A 130 -2.81 -10.90 -11.29
N MET A 131 -2.07 -11.22 -12.37
CA MET A 131 -1.56 -10.20 -13.28
C MET A 131 -2.57 -9.94 -14.40
N GLY A 132 -3.29 -8.84 -14.34
CA GLY A 132 -4.06 -8.31 -15.48
C GLY A 132 -3.13 -7.73 -16.56
N PRO A 133 -3.68 -7.24 -17.70
CA PRO A 133 -2.91 -6.78 -18.86
C PRO A 133 -1.97 -5.62 -18.55
N ASP A 134 -2.33 -4.74 -17.61
CA ASP A 134 -1.53 -3.60 -17.18
C ASP A 134 -0.75 -3.81 -15.89
N ALA A 135 -0.78 -5.02 -15.35
CA ALA A 135 -0.03 -5.37 -14.14
C ALA A 135 1.46 -5.56 -14.43
N GLU A 136 2.26 -5.34 -13.41
CA GLU A 136 3.67 -5.69 -13.38
C GLU A 136 3.96 -6.45 -12.08
N ALA A 137 4.85 -7.42 -12.13
CA ALA A 137 5.20 -8.20 -10.96
C ALA A 137 6.72 -8.35 -10.79
N ALA A 138 7.15 -8.53 -9.54
CA ALA A 138 8.50 -8.90 -9.16
C ALA A 138 8.46 -10.06 -8.17
N VAL A 139 9.52 -10.83 -8.06
CA VAL A 139 9.63 -11.99 -7.17
C VAL A 139 10.86 -11.86 -6.29
N ILE A 140 10.68 -12.00 -5.00
CA ILE A 140 11.71 -12.06 -3.97
C ILE A 140 11.68 -13.46 -3.35
N GLY A 141 12.83 -14.10 -3.26
CA GLY A 141 13.03 -15.29 -2.45
C GLY A 141 13.77 -14.97 -1.16
N PHE A 142 13.43 -15.61 -0.05
CA PHE A 142 14.13 -15.40 1.21
C PHE A 142 14.32 -16.70 2.01
N ASP A 143 15.46 -16.77 2.66
CA ASP A 143 15.83 -17.74 3.69
C ASP A 143 16.58 -17.01 4.83
N ASP A 144 17.87 -17.20 4.99
CA ASP A 144 18.79 -16.37 5.79
C ASP A 144 19.33 -15.15 5.03
N SER A 145 18.91 -15.00 3.79
CA SER A 145 19.19 -13.89 2.88
C SER A 145 17.96 -13.51 2.08
N VAL A 146 17.92 -12.27 1.61
CA VAL A 146 16.84 -11.77 0.74
C VAL A 146 17.38 -11.55 -0.66
N ASN A 147 16.78 -12.24 -1.63
CA ASN A 147 17.26 -12.24 -3.01
C ASN A 147 16.13 -11.86 -3.97
N VAL A 148 16.36 -10.86 -4.83
CA VAL A 148 15.44 -10.56 -5.94
C VAL A 148 15.66 -11.59 -7.05
N LEU A 149 14.70 -12.49 -7.20
CA LEU A 149 14.72 -13.55 -8.22
C LEU A 149 14.29 -13.02 -9.58
N GLN A 150 13.33 -12.08 -9.58
CA GLN A 150 12.85 -11.38 -10.77
C GLN A 150 12.51 -9.94 -10.41
N GLY A 151 13.11 -8.97 -11.07
CA GLY A 151 12.69 -7.56 -11.00
C GLY A 151 11.35 -7.32 -11.67
N PHE A 152 10.77 -6.13 -11.52
CA PHE A 152 9.47 -5.83 -12.12
C PHE A 152 9.43 -6.11 -13.63
N THR A 153 8.45 -6.90 -14.03
CA THR A 153 8.18 -7.27 -15.42
C THR A 153 6.68 -7.40 -15.66
N ARG A 154 6.27 -7.19 -16.91
CA ARG A 154 4.92 -7.51 -17.39
C ARG A 154 4.85 -8.88 -18.09
N SER A 155 5.99 -9.56 -18.21
CA SER A 155 6.07 -10.88 -18.85
C SER A 155 5.66 -11.97 -17.86
N HIS A 156 4.54 -12.62 -18.15
CA HIS A 156 4.07 -13.80 -17.42
C HIS A 156 5.11 -14.93 -17.45
N ASP A 157 5.76 -15.16 -18.59
CA ASP A 157 6.79 -16.19 -18.74
C ASP A 157 8.00 -15.94 -17.80
N SER A 158 8.35 -14.66 -17.59
CA SER A 158 9.46 -14.33 -16.70
C SER A 158 9.11 -14.64 -15.25
N ILE A 159 7.89 -14.34 -14.82
CA ILE A 159 7.40 -14.68 -13.48
C ILE A 159 7.33 -16.19 -13.30
N GLU A 160 6.75 -16.91 -14.26
CA GLU A 160 6.69 -18.37 -14.23
C GLU A 160 8.09 -18.99 -14.16
N SER A 161 9.03 -18.49 -14.96
CA SER A 161 10.42 -18.94 -14.95
C SER A 161 11.11 -18.72 -13.61
N ALA A 162 10.86 -17.58 -12.95
CA ALA A 162 11.36 -17.31 -11.61
C ALA A 162 10.85 -18.36 -10.61
N PHE A 163 9.57 -18.69 -10.64
CA PHE A 163 8.99 -19.73 -9.79
C PHE A 163 9.53 -21.15 -10.11
N ARG A 164 9.68 -21.50 -11.37
CA ARG A 164 10.28 -22.80 -11.77
C ARG A 164 11.71 -22.96 -11.26
N SER A 165 12.46 -21.86 -11.22
CA SER A 165 13.86 -21.86 -10.79
C SER A 165 14.05 -21.81 -9.28
N LEU A 166 12.97 -21.65 -8.47
CA LEU A 166 13.05 -21.66 -7.02
C LEU A 166 13.79 -22.89 -6.50
N LYS A 167 14.75 -22.66 -5.62
CA LYS A 167 15.50 -23.71 -4.91
C LYS A 167 15.37 -23.45 -3.43
N THR A 168 15.33 -24.51 -2.64
CA THR A 168 15.46 -24.37 -1.20
C THR A 168 16.90 -24.07 -0.83
N GLY A 169 17.05 -23.10 0.05
CA GLY A 169 18.32 -22.66 0.58
C GLY A 169 18.55 -23.12 2.02
N TYR A 170 18.99 -22.22 2.85
CA TYR A 170 19.30 -22.47 4.25
C TYR A 170 18.04 -22.48 5.13
N SER A 171 18.22 -22.70 6.45
CA SER A 171 17.12 -22.79 7.40
C SER A 171 16.76 -21.44 8.07
N GLY A 172 17.40 -20.35 7.65
CA GLY A 172 17.10 -19.01 8.11
C GLY A 172 15.71 -18.53 7.69
N MET A 173 15.18 -17.53 8.37
CA MET A 173 13.82 -17.04 8.14
C MET A 173 13.79 -15.53 8.36
N HIS A 174 14.38 -14.78 7.44
CA HIS A 174 14.40 -13.31 7.46
C HIS A 174 13.13 -12.74 6.81
N LEU A 175 11.97 -13.13 7.35
CA LEU A 175 10.66 -12.74 6.82
C LEU A 175 10.48 -11.23 6.82
N PHE A 176 10.81 -10.56 7.92
CA PHE A 176 10.60 -9.12 8.01
C PHE A 176 11.55 -8.34 7.11
N ASP A 177 12.80 -8.78 6.94
CA ASP A 177 13.71 -8.16 5.96
C ASP A 177 13.18 -8.34 4.53
N ALA A 178 12.59 -9.49 4.21
CA ALA A 178 11.99 -9.73 2.90
C ALA A 178 10.71 -8.91 2.68
N MET A 179 9.88 -8.75 3.72
CA MET A 179 8.73 -7.85 3.67
C MET A 179 9.16 -6.40 3.46
N ASP A 180 10.20 -5.97 4.18
CA ASP A 180 10.76 -4.62 4.06
C ASP A 180 11.28 -4.36 2.65
N ALA A 181 12.04 -5.28 2.09
CA ALA A 181 12.52 -5.21 0.71
C ALA A 181 11.35 -5.14 -0.30
N GLY A 182 10.29 -5.92 -0.08
CA GLY A 182 9.09 -5.88 -0.91
C GLY A 182 8.35 -4.54 -0.84
N VAL A 183 8.20 -3.98 0.34
CA VAL A 183 7.62 -2.64 0.54
C VAL A 183 8.51 -1.58 -0.12
N GLU A 184 9.83 -1.66 0.02
CA GLU A 184 10.76 -0.74 -0.63
C GLU A 184 10.64 -0.78 -2.16
N MET A 185 10.57 -1.97 -2.75
CA MET A 185 10.40 -2.14 -4.20
C MET A 185 9.08 -1.55 -4.70
N LEU A 186 8.00 -1.58 -3.88
CA LEU A 186 6.69 -1.00 -4.22
C LEU A 186 6.63 0.50 -3.97
N THR A 187 7.48 1.02 -3.07
CA THR A 187 7.52 2.45 -2.75
C THR A 187 7.81 3.27 -3.99
N GLY A 188 6.98 4.28 -4.24
CA GLY A 188 7.11 5.12 -5.42
C GLY A 188 6.53 4.56 -6.72
N ARG A 189 6.10 3.30 -6.75
CA ARG A 189 5.40 2.74 -7.92
C ARG A 189 3.99 3.33 -8.02
N ARG A 190 3.53 3.51 -9.25
CA ARG A 190 2.14 3.96 -9.53
C ARG A 190 1.69 5.17 -8.72
N LYS A 191 2.57 6.15 -8.51
CA LYS A 191 2.20 7.41 -7.86
C LYS A 191 1.24 8.21 -8.74
N PRO A 192 0.32 8.99 -8.15
CA PRO A 192 -0.54 9.88 -8.92
C PRO A 192 0.28 10.83 -9.79
N THR A 193 -0.18 11.03 -11.01
CA THR A 193 0.37 12.02 -11.96
C THR A 193 -0.76 12.96 -12.41
N ALA A 194 -0.42 14.01 -13.16
CA ALA A 194 -1.43 14.89 -13.75
C ALA A 194 -2.36 14.15 -14.73
N GLU A 195 -1.84 13.12 -15.40
CA GLU A 195 -2.57 12.30 -16.36
C GLU A 195 -3.35 11.16 -15.70
N THR A 196 -2.82 10.63 -14.59
CA THR A 196 -3.42 9.57 -13.78
C THR A 196 -3.51 10.03 -12.32
N PRO A 197 -4.53 10.82 -11.97
CA PRO A 197 -4.64 11.42 -10.62
C PRO A 197 -4.96 10.39 -9.53
N VAL A 198 -5.43 9.20 -9.90
CA VAL A 198 -5.68 8.11 -8.95
C VAL A 198 -4.44 7.23 -8.85
N PRO A 199 -3.93 6.97 -7.64
CA PRO A 199 -2.79 6.08 -7.48
C PRO A 199 -3.16 4.65 -7.89
N GLY A 200 -2.31 4.02 -8.68
CA GLY A 200 -2.45 2.61 -9.01
C GLY A 200 -2.23 1.72 -7.78
N ARG A 201 -2.75 0.50 -7.84
CA ARG A 201 -2.70 -0.46 -6.73
C ARG A 201 -1.29 -1.02 -6.55
N ARG A 202 -0.86 -1.10 -5.30
CA ARG A 202 0.42 -1.70 -4.89
C ARG A 202 0.13 -2.85 -3.94
N VAL A 203 0.59 -4.03 -4.30
CA VAL A 203 0.26 -5.28 -3.61
C VAL A 203 1.53 -6.03 -3.24
N LEU A 204 1.64 -6.42 -1.99
CA LEU A 204 2.65 -7.34 -1.49
C LEU A 204 1.99 -8.68 -1.20
N LEU A 205 2.37 -9.73 -1.91
CA LEU A 205 1.89 -11.10 -1.68
C LEU A 205 2.99 -11.93 -1.04
N ILE A 206 2.70 -12.54 0.11
CA ILE A 206 3.67 -13.29 0.89
C ILE A 206 3.26 -14.76 0.96
N LEU A 207 4.18 -15.66 0.64
CA LEU A 207 4.03 -17.11 0.80
C LEU A 207 5.09 -17.61 1.79
N SER A 208 4.70 -17.88 3.05
CA SER A 208 5.63 -18.22 4.12
C SER A 208 4.98 -18.99 5.26
N GLU A 209 5.80 -19.61 6.12
CA GLU A 209 5.35 -20.24 7.39
C GLU A 209 5.04 -19.25 8.53
N SER A 210 5.04 -17.97 8.32
CA SER A 210 4.79 -16.93 9.36
C SER A 210 5.84 -16.82 10.46
N LEU A 211 7.02 -17.40 10.29
CA LEU A 211 8.08 -17.32 11.29
C LEU A 211 9.14 -16.33 10.84
N ASP A 212 9.62 -15.54 11.79
CA ASP A 212 10.77 -14.66 11.61
C ASP A 212 11.85 -14.99 12.61
N LYS A 213 13.07 -15.14 12.13
CA LYS A 213 14.26 -15.30 12.96
C LYS A 213 15.45 -14.65 12.28
N GLY A 214 15.94 -13.60 12.89
CA GLY A 214 17.19 -12.97 12.45
C GLY A 214 17.02 -11.70 11.64
N SER A 215 15.80 -11.30 11.25
CA SER A 215 15.58 -10.02 10.57
C SER A 215 16.05 -8.84 11.41
N ALA A 216 16.64 -7.85 10.75
CA ALA A 216 16.96 -6.55 11.32
C ALA A 216 15.74 -5.62 11.32
N ALA A 217 14.88 -5.77 10.33
CA ALA A 217 13.65 -4.99 10.18
C ALA A 217 12.59 -5.37 11.23
N HIS A 218 11.72 -4.41 11.56
CA HIS A 218 10.65 -4.58 12.55
C HIS A 218 9.28 -4.50 11.88
N LEU A 219 8.40 -5.46 12.20
CA LEU A 219 7.07 -5.56 11.60
C LEU A 219 6.27 -4.24 11.68
N GLY A 220 6.29 -3.56 12.84
CA GLY A 220 5.56 -2.30 13.04
C GLY A 220 6.00 -1.19 12.08
N GLU A 221 7.30 -1.07 11.81
CA GLU A 221 7.84 -0.07 10.87
C GLU A 221 7.47 -0.40 9.43
N ILE A 222 7.54 -1.69 9.06
CA ILE A 222 7.13 -2.17 7.74
C ILE A 222 5.66 -1.87 7.49
N LEU A 223 4.78 -2.18 8.45
CA LEU A 223 3.35 -1.96 8.31
C LEU A 223 3.00 -0.47 8.27
N ARG A 224 3.65 0.36 9.09
CA ARG A 224 3.49 1.81 9.02
C ARG A 224 3.88 2.35 7.65
N ARG A 225 5.02 1.89 7.08
CA ARG A 225 5.45 2.28 5.74
C ARG A 225 4.50 1.77 4.66
N ALA A 226 4.03 0.53 4.77
CA ALA A 226 3.03 -0.02 3.86
C ALA A 226 1.73 0.80 3.85
N GLN A 227 1.25 1.23 5.02
CA GLN A 227 0.07 2.08 5.13
C GLN A 227 0.30 3.48 4.54
N LEU A 228 1.44 4.13 4.81
CA LEU A 228 1.81 5.42 4.25
C LEU A 228 1.88 5.37 2.71
N GLU A 229 2.40 4.29 2.17
CA GLU A 229 2.56 4.09 0.73
C GLU A 229 1.32 3.44 0.08
N ASN A 230 0.23 3.22 0.82
CA ASN A 230 -0.98 2.55 0.36
C ASN A 230 -0.69 1.17 -0.29
N ILE A 231 0.15 0.37 0.34
CA ILE A 231 0.47 -0.99 -0.07
C ILE A 231 -0.45 -1.95 0.68
N THR A 232 -1.16 -2.80 -0.06
CA THR A 232 -2.01 -3.84 0.51
C THR A 232 -1.23 -5.15 0.59
N ILE A 233 -1.25 -5.81 1.75
CA ILE A 233 -0.54 -7.07 1.97
C ILE A 233 -1.53 -8.22 1.93
N PHE A 234 -1.29 -9.17 1.04
CA PHE A 234 -1.94 -10.48 1.03
C PHE A 234 -0.95 -11.53 1.47
N SER A 235 -1.42 -12.58 2.12
CA SER A 235 -0.50 -13.60 2.60
C SER A 235 -1.11 -15.01 2.59
N VAL A 236 -0.27 -15.98 2.25
CA VAL A 236 -0.55 -17.40 2.30
C VAL A 236 0.35 -18.03 3.36
N GLY A 237 -0.25 -18.48 4.45
CA GLY A 237 0.44 -19.18 5.51
C GLY A 237 0.66 -20.64 5.13
N LEU A 238 1.92 -21.02 4.92
CA LEU A 238 2.31 -22.40 4.67
C LEU A 238 2.32 -23.14 6.00
N SER A 239 1.53 -24.21 6.11
CA SER A 239 1.42 -24.98 7.36
C SER A 239 2.23 -26.26 7.26
N THR A 240 3.41 -26.29 7.88
CA THR A 240 4.12 -27.55 8.13
C THR A 240 3.58 -28.21 9.41
N THR A 241 3.70 -29.55 9.52
CA THR A 241 3.30 -30.29 10.73
C THR A 241 3.96 -29.75 12.01
N ARG A 242 5.08 -29.08 11.90
CA ARG A 242 5.78 -28.45 13.01
C ARG A 242 5.17 -27.11 13.42
N SER A 243 4.72 -26.29 12.46
CA SER A 243 3.97 -25.06 12.76
C SER A 243 2.58 -25.39 13.29
N GLU A 244 1.96 -26.50 12.83
CA GLU A 244 0.68 -26.99 13.33
C GLU A 244 0.71 -27.33 14.82
N LEU A 245 1.79 -27.99 15.30
CA LEU A 245 1.99 -28.30 16.71
C LEU A 245 2.22 -27.06 17.58
N GLN A 246 2.76 -25.98 16.99
CA GLN A 246 3.03 -24.72 17.69
C GLN A 246 1.83 -23.77 17.63
N SER A 247 0.98 -23.87 16.63
CA SER A 247 -0.19 -23.00 16.40
C SER A 247 -1.51 -23.61 16.88
N ARG A 248 -1.51 -24.80 17.52
CA ARG A 248 -2.71 -25.29 18.20
C ARG A 248 -3.12 -24.26 19.24
N PRO A 249 -4.32 -23.67 19.16
CA PRO A 249 -4.84 -22.87 20.24
C PRO A 249 -4.83 -23.78 21.47
N ARG A 250 -4.06 -23.42 22.48
CA ARG A 250 -4.31 -24.00 23.80
C ARG A 250 -5.75 -23.66 24.15
N GLU A 251 -6.51 -24.63 24.53
CA GLU A 251 -7.90 -24.52 24.96
C GLU A 251 -8.08 -23.55 26.15
N ASN A 252 -6.97 -23.06 26.67
CA ASN A 252 -6.84 -21.96 27.60
C ASN A 252 -5.98 -20.84 26.96
N ALA A 253 -6.54 -20.15 25.98
CA ALA A 253 -5.99 -18.85 25.64
C ALA A 253 -6.04 -17.99 26.92
N PRO A 254 -4.91 -17.41 27.39
CA PRO A 254 -4.98 -16.45 28.47
C PRO A 254 -5.97 -15.37 28.03
N ALA A 255 -6.87 -14.99 28.97
CA ALA A 255 -7.79 -13.89 28.76
C ALA A 255 -7.01 -12.69 28.18
N PRO A 256 -7.59 -11.94 27.24
CA PRO A 256 -6.94 -10.78 26.65
C PRO A 256 -6.34 -9.97 27.79
N ILE A 257 -5.05 -9.65 27.70
CA ILE A 257 -4.34 -8.84 28.67
C ILE A 257 -4.91 -7.43 28.50
N THR A 258 -6.00 -7.17 29.22
CA THR A 258 -6.48 -5.80 29.43
C THR A 258 -5.38 -5.06 30.17
N PRO A 259 -4.94 -3.91 29.71
CA PRO A 259 -4.01 -3.07 30.45
C PRO A 259 -4.59 -2.83 31.84
N PRO A 260 -3.79 -2.84 32.93
CA PRO A 260 -4.29 -2.58 34.27
C PRO A 260 -4.85 -1.16 34.32
N GLY A 261 -6.18 -1.04 34.48
CA GLY A 261 -6.88 0.24 34.53
C GLY A 261 -8.17 0.33 33.72
N ILE A 262 -8.46 -0.60 32.80
CA ILE A 262 -9.74 -0.66 32.11
C ILE A 262 -10.57 -1.77 32.78
N SER A 263 -11.21 -1.44 33.88
CA SER A 263 -12.27 -2.25 34.43
C SER A 263 -13.41 -2.28 33.44
N SER A 264 -13.82 -3.48 33.02
CA SER A 264 -15.10 -3.70 32.36
C SER A 264 -16.21 -3.43 33.39
N MET A 265 -16.51 -2.18 33.65
CA MET A 265 -17.75 -1.81 34.32
C MET A 265 -18.92 -2.14 33.39
N PRO A 266 -19.93 -2.86 33.84
CA PRO A 266 -21.15 -2.98 33.07
C PRO A 266 -21.70 -1.57 32.81
N PRO A 267 -22.27 -1.30 31.61
CA PRO A 267 -22.83 -0.01 31.31
C PRO A 267 -23.92 0.34 32.34
N PRO A 268 -24.03 1.60 32.75
CA PRO A 268 -25.06 2.03 33.67
C PRO A 268 -26.44 1.72 33.08
N PRO A 269 -27.45 1.33 33.93
CA PRO A 269 -28.77 1.01 33.44
C PRO A 269 -29.37 2.23 32.72
N GLY A 270 -29.83 2.03 31.49
CA GLY A 270 -30.47 3.07 30.67
C GLY A 270 -29.70 3.54 29.43
N VAL A 271 -28.50 3.05 29.19
CA VAL A 271 -27.81 3.31 27.92
C VAL A 271 -28.15 2.19 26.93
N PRO A 272 -28.80 2.48 25.79
CA PRO A 272 -29.08 1.45 24.81
C PRO A 272 -27.76 0.88 24.28
N PRO A 273 -27.68 -0.45 24.05
CA PRO A 273 -26.48 -1.06 23.48
C PRO A 273 -26.18 -0.44 22.12
N THR A 274 -24.94 -0.02 21.93
CA THR A 274 -24.46 0.48 20.64
C THR A 274 -24.67 -0.63 19.60
N PRO A 275 -25.41 -0.40 18.50
CA PRO A 275 -25.58 -1.39 17.45
C PRO A 275 -24.25 -1.57 16.74
N GLY A 276 -23.57 -2.69 16.99
CA GLY A 276 -22.28 -3.00 16.36
C GLY A 276 -21.37 -3.91 17.15
N ALA A 277 -21.66 -4.21 18.41
CA ALA A 277 -20.93 -5.21 19.18
C ALA A 277 -21.37 -6.63 18.76
N GLY A 278 -21.13 -6.98 17.49
CA GLY A 278 -21.12 -8.35 17.00
C GLY A 278 -19.89 -9.04 17.57
N GLN A 279 -20.06 -10.27 18.05
CA GLN A 279 -19.04 -11.09 18.70
C GLN A 279 -17.70 -11.06 18.00
N PRO A 280 -16.58 -10.95 18.73
CA PRO A 280 -15.24 -10.91 18.15
C PRO A 280 -14.84 -12.33 17.70
N THR A 281 -15.17 -12.70 16.47
CA THR A 281 -14.42 -13.68 15.71
C THR A 281 -13.47 -12.92 14.80
N GLY A 282 -12.62 -12.11 15.38
CA GLY A 282 -11.66 -11.30 14.63
C GLY A 282 -10.62 -10.71 15.58
N ILE A 283 -9.43 -10.57 15.11
CA ILE A 283 -8.37 -9.80 15.74
C ILE A 283 -8.96 -8.43 16.06
N ASP A 284 -8.85 -8.01 17.32
CA ASP A 284 -9.25 -6.67 17.74
C ASP A 284 -8.36 -5.64 17.00
N LEU A 285 -8.92 -5.02 15.96
CA LEU A 285 -8.20 -4.10 15.09
C LEU A 285 -7.76 -2.82 15.80
N ILE A 286 -8.44 -2.45 16.89
CA ILE A 286 -8.05 -1.30 17.74
C ILE A 286 -6.83 -1.68 18.58
N ALA A 287 -6.85 -2.88 19.16
CA ALA A 287 -5.68 -3.45 19.83
C ALA A 287 -4.51 -3.65 18.86
N LEU A 288 -4.79 -3.97 17.59
CA LEU A 288 -3.78 -4.08 16.54
C LEU A 288 -3.13 -2.72 16.23
N GLY A 289 -3.91 -1.65 16.14
CA GLY A 289 -3.37 -0.28 16.00
C GLY A 289 -2.49 0.11 17.19
N GLN A 290 -2.83 -0.29 18.39
CA GLN A 290 -2.04 -0.06 19.60
C GLN A 290 -0.80 -0.99 19.69
N VAL A 291 -0.90 -2.24 19.25
CA VAL A 291 0.22 -3.20 19.15
C VAL A 291 1.27 -2.77 18.12
N LEU A 292 0.86 -2.07 17.08
CA LEU A 292 1.79 -1.45 16.11
C LEU A 292 2.65 -0.34 16.76
N ILE A 293 2.16 0.26 17.83
CA ILE A 293 2.84 1.34 18.57
C ILE A 293 3.65 0.76 19.75
N GLU A 294 3.17 -0.29 20.41
CA GLU A 294 3.80 -0.91 21.56
C GLU A 294 4.35 -2.31 21.24
N GLN A 295 5.65 -2.38 21.11
CA GLN A 295 6.50 -3.55 20.86
C GLN A 295 6.23 -4.75 21.77
N THR A 296 5.27 -5.60 21.52
CA THR A 296 5.22 -6.94 22.10
C THR A 296 5.76 -7.98 21.10
N LYS A 297 7.08 -8.17 21.16
CA LYS A 297 7.86 -9.01 20.24
C LYS A 297 7.38 -10.46 20.08
N SER A 298 6.66 -11.04 21.03
CA SER A 298 6.36 -12.48 21.01
C SER A 298 5.04 -12.88 20.34
N ALA A 299 4.00 -12.04 20.40
CA ALA A 299 2.72 -12.32 19.75
C ALA A 299 2.75 -11.94 18.28
N ALA A 300 3.41 -10.82 17.93
CA ALA A 300 3.57 -10.36 16.56
C ALA A 300 4.32 -11.38 15.68
N THR A 301 5.29 -12.10 16.23
CA THR A 301 6.09 -13.09 15.48
C THR A 301 5.30 -14.34 15.06
N LYS A 302 4.23 -14.70 15.79
CA LYS A 302 3.46 -15.91 15.49
C LYS A 302 2.32 -15.69 14.48
N HIS A 303 1.83 -14.46 14.34
CA HIS A 303 0.71 -14.07 13.50
C HIS A 303 1.07 -12.93 12.54
N SER A 304 2.36 -12.79 12.22
CA SER A 304 2.86 -11.67 11.44
C SER A 304 2.19 -11.51 10.08
N LEU A 305 1.90 -12.62 9.41
CA LEU A 305 1.23 -12.62 8.10
C LEU A 305 -0.24 -12.19 8.22
N GLU A 306 -0.93 -12.70 9.24
CA GLU A 306 -2.33 -12.35 9.52
C GLU A 306 -2.46 -10.87 9.93
N ILE A 307 -1.55 -10.41 10.80
CA ILE A 307 -1.45 -9.02 11.24
C ILE A 307 -1.17 -8.11 10.04
N GLY A 308 -0.21 -8.47 9.19
CA GLY A 308 0.16 -7.69 8.01
C GLY A 308 -1.00 -7.50 7.03
N ALA A 309 -1.72 -8.58 6.74
CA ALA A 309 -2.89 -8.54 5.89
C ALA A 309 -4.01 -7.67 6.49
N ALA A 310 -4.37 -7.89 7.75
CA ALA A 310 -5.42 -7.13 8.42
C ALA A 310 -5.10 -5.63 8.54
N ALA A 311 -3.85 -5.28 8.85
CA ALA A 311 -3.42 -3.89 9.00
C ALA A 311 -3.48 -3.07 7.70
N THR A 312 -3.45 -3.73 6.54
CA THR A 312 -3.37 -3.07 5.23
C THR A 312 -4.62 -3.28 4.37
N GLY A 313 -5.62 -4.01 4.87
CA GLY A 313 -6.88 -4.27 4.16
C GLY A 313 -6.81 -5.37 3.11
N GLY A 314 -5.79 -6.23 3.19
CA GLY A 314 -5.72 -7.47 2.44
C GLY A 314 -6.26 -8.66 3.23
N ALA A 315 -5.92 -9.87 2.78
CA ALA A 315 -6.40 -11.11 3.38
C ALA A 315 -5.27 -12.12 3.66
N TYR A 316 -5.47 -12.91 4.70
CA TYR A 316 -4.61 -14.04 5.06
C TYR A 316 -5.32 -15.35 4.78
N TYR A 317 -4.63 -16.23 4.06
CA TYR A 317 -5.12 -17.57 3.73
C TYR A 317 -4.18 -18.64 4.29
N SER A 318 -4.69 -19.45 5.20
CA SER A 318 -3.92 -20.58 5.74
C SER A 318 -4.08 -21.81 4.85
N THR A 319 -2.99 -22.53 4.57
CA THR A 319 -3.04 -23.84 3.92
C THR A 319 -3.34 -24.97 4.90
N TYR A 320 -3.63 -24.65 6.13
CA TYR A 320 -4.05 -25.58 7.15
C TYR A 320 -5.39 -26.26 6.82
N ARG A 321 -5.57 -27.53 7.22
CA ARG A 321 -6.78 -28.33 6.97
C ARG A 321 -7.10 -28.63 5.51
N GLY A 322 -6.07 -28.83 4.67
CA GLY A 322 -6.26 -29.35 3.32
C GLY A 322 -6.55 -28.30 2.23
N ARG A 323 -6.53 -27.02 2.56
CA ARG A 323 -6.53 -25.96 1.54
C ARG A 323 -5.19 -25.99 0.81
N SER A 324 -5.20 -26.04 -0.52
CA SER A 324 -3.98 -25.99 -1.32
C SER A 324 -3.47 -24.54 -1.45
N ILE A 325 -2.17 -24.37 -1.72
CA ILE A 325 -1.59 -23.08 -2.07
C ILE A 325 -2.29 -22.51 -3.31
N GLN A 326 -2.61 -23.35 -4.28
CA GLN A 326 -3.33 -22.96 -5.48
C GLN A 326 -4.69 -22.35 -5.15
N SER A 327 -5.51 -23.02 -4.32
CA SER A 327 -6.81 -22.51 -3.91
C SER A 327 -6.70 -21.17 -3.18
N ALA A 328 -5.66 -20.97 -2.35
CA ALA A 328 -5.42 -19.70 -1.68
C ALA A 328 -5.07 -18.58 -2.68
N VAL A 329 -4.27 -18.89 -3.70
CA VAL A 329 -3.90 -17.95 -4.76
C VAL A 329 -5.09 -17.59 -5.65
N ASP A 330 -5.92 -18.60 -5.98
CA ASP A 330 -7.16 -18.38 -6.73
C ASP A 330 -8.11 -17.42 -5.97
N GLU A 331 -8.27 -17.63 -4.66
CA GLU A 331 -9.08 -16.74 -3.82
C GLU A 331 -8.49 -15.32 -3.75
N ILE A 332 -7.15 -15.18 -3.65
CA ILE A 332 -6.48 -13.88 -3.67
C ILE A 332 -6.69 -13.18 -5.01
N GLY A 333 -6.54 -13.90 -6.13
CA GLY A 333 -6.80 -13.37 -7.46
C GLY A 333 -8.23 -12.87 -7.59
N GLY A 334 -9.20 -13.69 -7.19
CA GLY A 334 -10.61 -13.31 -7.16
C GLY A 334 -10.88 -12.09 -6.28
N GLU A 335 -10.24 -12.01 -5.09
CA GLU A 335 -10.40 -10.85 -4.19
C GLU A 335 -9.80 -9.57 -4.80
N LEU A 336 -8.62 -9.66 -5.39
CA LEU A 336 -7.99 -8.51 -6.05
C LEU A 336 -8.85 -7.95 -7.18
N HIS A 337 -9.55 -8.79 -7.93
CA HIS A 337 -10.43 -8.35 -9.02
C HIS A 337 -11.84 -7.94 -8.56
N ALA A 338 -12.30 -8.40 -7.40
CA ALA A 338 -13.61 -8.07 -6.86
C ALA A 338 -13.58 -6.98 -5.76
N GLN A 339 -12.40 -6.62 -5.27
CA GLN A 339 -12.23 -5.65 -4.19
C GLN A 339 -12.61 -4.24 -4.66
N TYR A 340 -13.42 -3.55 -3.86
CA TYR A 340 -13.71 -2.14 -4.06
C TYR A 340 -12.52 -1.30 -3.62
N PHE A 341 -12.24 -0.27 -4.38
CA PHE A 341 -11.19 0.69 -4.09
C PHE A 341 -11.86 2.05 -3.84
N ILE A 342 -11.92 2.43 -2.57
CA ILE A 342 -12.58 3.65 -2.15
C ILE A 342 -11.51 4.67 -1.78
N SER A 343 -11.57 5.85 -2.42
CA SER A 343 -10.66 6.94 -2.09
C SER A 343 -11.44 8.14 -1.58
N TYR A 344 -10.85 8.84 -0.62
CA TYR A 344 -11.36 10.11 -0.10
C TYR A 344 -10.20 11.03 0.28
N THR A 345 -10.49 12.31 0.42
CA THR A 345 -9.54 13.29 0.92
C THR A 345 -9.94 13.63 2.34
N PRO A 346 -9.10 13.30 3.34
CA PRO A 346 -9.40 13.64 4.73
C PRO A 346 -9.49 15.17 4.87
N PRO A 347 -10.30 15.68 5.80
CA PRO A 347 -10.31 17.10 6.11
C PRO A 347 -8.92 17.47 6.61
N SER A 348 -8.32 18.50 6.03
CA SER A 348 -7.12 19.12 6.59
C SER A 348 -7.54 19.98 7.76
N SER A 349 -6.99 19.78 8.95
CA SER A 349 -7.10 20.77 10.00
C SER A 349 -6.34 22.03 9.60
N ASP A 350 -6.98 23.19 9.76
CA ASP A 350 -6.38 24.49 9.42
C ASP A 350 -5.10 24.79 10.24
N ASP A 351 -4.91 24.13 11.37
CA ASP A 351 -3.76 24.25 12.26
C ASP A 351 -2.63 23.27 11.97
N GLY A 352 -2.81 22.38 11.00
CA GLY A 352 -1.80 21.38 10.62
C GLY A 352 -1.51 20.35 11.72
N SER A 353 -2.44 20.08 12.64
CA SER A 353 -2.28 19.17 13.77
C SER A 353 -2.66 17.71 13.45
N ASP A 354 -3.16 17.42 12.24
CA ASP A 354 -3.60 16.08 11.82
C ASP A 354 -2.42 15.18 11.48
N PHE A 355 -1.53 14.95 12.45
CA PHE A 355 -0.46 13.97 12.30
C PHE A 355 -0.76 12.74 13.13
N GLY A 356 -0.31 11.59 12.65
CA GLY A 356 -0.43 10.35 13.38
C GLY A 356 -1.38 9.37 12.76
N TYR A 357 -1.92 8.50 13.58
CA TYR A 357 -2.82 7.44 13.15
C TYR A 357 -4.26 7.94 13.05
N HIS A 358 -4.90 7.67 11.91
CA HIS A 358 -6.31 7.93 11.66
C HIS A 358 -7.06 6.61 11.54
N GLU A 359 -8.14 6.49 12.29
CA GLU A 359 -9.02 5.32 12.23
C GLU A 359 -10.00 5.44 11.05
N ILE A 360 -10.08 4.38 10.22
CA ILE A 360 -11.06 4.28 9.13
C ILE A 360 -12.15 3.30 9.55
N SER A 361 -13.39 3.71 9.41
CA SER A 361 -14.54 2.82 9.49
C SER A 361 -15.36 2.90 8.21
N ILE A 362 -15.54 1.75 7.55
CA ILE A 362 -16.36 1.65 6.34
C ILE A 362 -17.51 0.69 6.62
N SER A 363 -18.73 1.14 6.33
CA SER A 363 -19.94 0.36 6.49
C SER A 363 -20.85 0.49 5.27
N LEU A 364 -21.78 -0.44 5.10
CA LEU A 364 -22.84 -0.29 4.11
C LEU A 364 -24.01 0.51 4.70
N VAL A 365 -24.78 1.14 3.82
CA VAL A 365 -26.09 1.68 4.20
C VAL A 365 -26.96 0.57 4.76
N PRO A 366 -27.87 0.85 5.73
CA PRO A 366 -28.64 -0.18 6.42
C PRO A 366 -29.39 -1.14 5.50
N GLU A 367 -29.88 -0.64 4.37
CA GLU A 367 -30.65 -1.41 3.38
C GLU A 367 -29.80 -2.48 2.68
N LYS A 368 -28.49 -2.29 2.63
CA LYS A 368 -27.53 -3.18 1.98
C LYS A 368 -26.68 -3.99 2.95
N ALA A 369 -26.71 -3.68 4.24
CA ALA A 369 -25.83 -4.26 5.25
C ALA A 369 -26.21 -5.67 5.70
N GLN A 370 -27.50 -6.05 5.59
CA GLN A 370 -28.00 -7.29 6.14
C GLN A 370 -27.28 -8.52 5.55
N GLY A 371 -26.78 -9.40 6.42
CA GLY A 371 -26.09 -10.63 6.03
C GLY A 371 -24.73 -10.44 5.35
N LYS A 372 -24.19 -9.21 5.31
CA LYS A 372 -22.91 -8.93 4.67
C LYS A 372 -21.82 -8.61 5.67
N LYS A 373 -20.59 -9.05 5.36
CA LYS A 373 -19.38 -8.75 6.10
C LYS A 373 -18.49 -7.85 5.27
N ILE A 374 -17.94 -6.81 5.91
CA ILE A 374 -17.00 -5.89 5.27
C ILE A 374 -15.63 -6.10 5.91
N SER A 375 -14.61 -6.14 5.06
CA SER A 375 -13.21 -6.11 5.46
C SER A 375 -12.52 -4.93 4.77
N THR A 376 -11.77 -4.15 5.55
CA THR A 376 -10.98 -3.02 5.07
C THR A 376 -9.81 -2.79 6.02
N ARG A 377 -8.88 -1.91 5.66
CA ARG A 377 -7.82 -1.51 6.61
C ARG A 377 -8.39 -0.70 7.77
N PRO A 378 -7.86 -0.87 8.99
CA PRO A 378 -8.38 -0.18 10.18
C PRO A 378 -8.04 1.30 10.23
N GLY A 379 -7.05 1.75 9.46
CA GLY A 379 -6.60 3.12 9.47
C GLY A 379 -5.37 3.38 8.60
N TYR A 380 -4.80 4.56 8.75
CA TYR A 380 -3.61 5.02 8.04
C TYR A 380 -2.84 6.06 8.86
N TYR A 381 -1.62 6.35 8.43
CA TYR A 381 -0.79 7.40 9.05
C TYR A 381 -0.66 8.62 8.17
N ILE A 382 -0.76 9.80 8.78
CA ILE A 382 -0.33 11.06 8.18
C ILE A 382 1.05 11.40 8.75
N PRO A 383 2.10 11.54 7.92
CA PRO A 383 3.42 11.90 8.41
C PRO A 383 3.45 13.34 8.90
N ALA A 384 4.13 13.59 10.02
CA ALA A 384 4.43 14.95 10.46
C ALA A 384 5.22 15.70 9.37
N PRO A 385 5.03 17.04 9.21
CA PRO A 385 5.87 17.80 8.32
C PRO A 385 7.32 17.64 8.74
N ALA A 386 8.22 17.50 7.76
CA ALA A 386 9.63 17.49 8.04
C ALA A 386 9.98 18.79 8.78
N SER A 387 10.53 18.69 9.99
CA SER A 387 11.10 19.84 10.69
C SER A 387 12.26 20.36 9.85
N ASN A 388 12.08 21.56 9.28
CA ASN A 388 13.16 22.26 8.59
C ASN A 388 14.28 22.65 9.55
#